data_b3a37dd2bc299755c6941e2dfa209905
#
_entry.id   b3a37dd2bc299755c6941e2dfa209905
#
_cell.length_a   1.000
_cell.length_b   1.000
_cell.length_c   1.000
_cell.angle_alpha   90.00
_cell.angle_beta   90.00
_cell.angle_gamma   90.00
#
_symmetry.space_group_name_H-M   'P 1'
#
loop_
_entity.id
_entity.type
_entity.pdbx_description
1 polymer ?
#
loop_
_entity_poly.entity_id
_entity_poly.type
_entity_poly.pdbx_seq_one_letter_code
_entity_poly.pdbx_strand_id
1 'polypeptide(L)'
;MENQSLAQDMIPIRVGIDVGSTTVKIAVIDDDDKIIYSDYQRHRADIRSTIISVVTQAFDELEKTLPAGKNQTLSVKVTGSGGLSVSQWLNIPFIQEVIAATTAVKKLIPQTDVVIELGGEDAKITYFAGGVEQRMNGTCAGGTGAFIDQMAALLETDAAGLNVLAKDAETIYPIAARCGVFAKTDVQPLINEGARREDIAASIYQAVVNQTISGLACGKPIRGHVAFLGGPLHFMDQLRERFI
;
A
#
# COMPACT_ATOMS: atom_id res chain seq x y z
N MET A 1 5.44 34.56 -33.31
CA MET A 1 5.53 33.20 -33.87
C MET A 1 6.63 32.34 -33.22
N GLU A 2 7.53 32.90 -32.39
CA GLU A 2 8.59 32.11 -31.69
C GLU A 2 8.12 31.35 -30.45
N ASN A 3 7.01 31.74 -29.82
CA ASN A 3 6.53 31.06 -28.58
C ASN A 3 5.76 29.73 -28.81
N GLN A 4 5.39 29.41 -30.05
CA GLN A 4 4.71 28.13 -30.37
C GLN A 4 5.67 26.99 -30.73
N SER A 5 6.91 27.30 -31.08
CA SER A 5 7.93 26.29 -31.44
C SER A 5 8.63 25.68 -30.19
N LEU A 6 8.70 26.41 -29.09
CA LEU A 6 9.31 25.94 -27.83
C LEU A 6 8.45 24.92 -27.06
N ALA A 7 7.14 24.85 -27.31
CA ALA A 7 6.23 23.92 -26.66
C ALA A 7 6.27 22.49 -27.27
N GLN A 8 6.83 22.32 -28.46
CA GLN A 8 6.83 21.04 -29.20
C GLN A 8 7.98 20.09 -28.82
N ASP A 9 8.98 20.55 -28.04
CA ASP A 9 10.15 19.75 -27.65
C ASP A 9 10.20 19.39 -26.15
N MET A 10 9.13 19.65 -25.39
CA MET A 10 9.09 19.35 -23.95
C MET A 10 8.55 17.94 -23.71
N ILE A 11 9.29 17.13 -22.95
CA ILE A 11 8.83 15.80 -22.52
C ILE A 11 7.98 16.00 -21.25
N PRO A 12 6.67 15.68 -21.28
CA PRO A 12 5.84 15.77 -20.09
C PRO A 12 6.14 14.58 -19.16
N ILE A 13 6.46 14.88 -17.91
CA ILE A 13 6.70 13.92 -16.85
C ILE A 13 5.73 14.20 -15.70
N ARG A 14 5.08 13.16 -15.23
CA ARG A 14 4.12 13.24 -14.13
C ARG A 14 4.67 12.51 -12.91
N VAL A 15 4.70 13.21 -11.79
CA VAL A 15 5.21 12.70 -10.51
C VAL A 15 4.06 12.63 -9.51
N GLY A 16 3.82 11.45 -8.97
CA GLY A 16 2.90 11.20 -7.87
C GLY A 16 3.66 10.87 -6.59
N ILE A 17 3.35 11.56 -5.50
CA ILE A 17 3.91 11.28 -4.17
C ILE A 17 2.76 10.85 -3.27
N ASP A 18 2.85 9.66 -2.68
CA ASP A 18 1.90 9.15 -1.68
C ASP A 18 2.57 9.16 -0.31
N VAL A 19 2.03 9.97 0.59
CA VAL A 19 2.50 10.09 1.98
C VAL A 19 1.48 9.41 2.88
N GLY A 20 1.68 8.12 3.10
CA GLY A 20 0.85 7.32 4.00
C GLY A 20 1.26 7.46 5.47
N SER A 21 0.56 6.73 6.35
CA SER A 21 0.81 6.74 7.81
C SER A 21 2.18 6.19 8.21
N THR A 22 2.74 5.27 7.43
CA THR A 22 4.02 4.59 7.74
C THR A 22 5.07 4.71 6.64
N THR A 23 4.67 5.13 5.44
CA THR A 23 5.53 5.09 4.24
C THR A 23 5.37 6.31 3.37
N VAL A 24 6.43 6.67 2.65
CA VAL A 24 6.39 7.59 1.50
C VAL A 24 6.69 6.77 0.25
N LYS A 25 5.90 7.01 -0.79
CA LYS A 25 6.06 6.39 -2.10
C LYS A 25 6.12 7.47 -3.15
N ILE A 26 6.88 7.22 -4.21
CA ILE A 26 6.94 8.06 -5.38
C ILE A 26 6.76 7.21 -6.63
N ALA A 27 6.01 7.70 -7.58
CA ALA A 27 5.92 7.13 -8.92
C ALA A 27 6.09 8.22 -9.95
N VAL A 28 6.93 7.98 -10.93
CA VAL A 28 7.14 8.85 -12.08
C VAL A 28 6.69 8.14 -13.33
N ILE A 29 5.83 8.78 -14.09
CA ILE A 29 5.28 8.23 -15.32
C ILE A 29 5.53 9.19 -16.50
N ASP A 30 5.76 8.61 -17.67
CA ASP A 30 5.90 9.34 -18.93
C ASP A 30 4.53 9.72 -19.53
N ASP A 31 4.53 10.22 -20.74
CA ASP A 31 3.32 10.64 -21.46
C ASP A 31 2.43 9.45 -21.89
N ASP A 32 3.03 8.30 -22.07
CA ASP A 32 2.33 7.04 -22.37
C ASP A 32 1.82 6.30 -21.11
N ASP A 33 1.86 6.96 -19.93
CA ASP A 33 1.49 6.39 -18.63
C ASP A 33 2.37 5.22 -18.16
N LYS A 34 3.53 5.05 -18.74
CA LYS A 34 4.50 4.05 -18.33
C LYS A 34 5.26 4.52 -17.11
N ILE A 35 5.34 3.66 -16.09
CA ILE A 35 6.18 3.92 -14.92
C ILE A 35 7.65 3.86 -15.34
N ILE A 36 8.35 4.98 -15.24
CA ILE A 36 9.78 5.11 -15.55
C ILE A 36 10.64 5.09 -14.29
N TYR A 37 10.05 5.40 -13.13
CA TYR A 37 10.68 5.26 -11.82
C TYR A 37 9.62 5.06 -10.74
N SER A 38 9.95 4.28 -9.72
CA SER A 38 9.15 4.19 -8.49
C SER A 38 10.02 3.82 -7.30
N ASP A 39 9.68 4.34 -6.13
CA ASP A 39 10.33 4.01 -4.86
C ASP A 39 9.33 3.95 -3.71
N TYR A 40 9.67 3.19 -2.68
CA TYR A 40 8.85 2.93 -1.51
C TYR A 40 9.74 2.91 -0.26
N GLN A 41 9.57 3.87 0.64
CA GLN A 41 10.38 3.97 1.86
C GLN A 41 9.51 4.10 3.12
N ARG A 42 9.89 3.41 4.22
CA ARG A 42 9.30 3.63 5.55
C ARG A 42 9.87 4.92 6.15
N HIS A 43 9.01 5.85 6.55
CA HIS A 43 9.45 7.15 7.07
C HIS A 43 9.80 7.13 8.57
N ARG A 44 9.41 6.10 9.33
CA ARG A 44 9.74 5.96 10.76
C ARG A 44 9.53 7.24 11.57
N ALA A 45 8.43 7.94 11.33
CA ALA A 45 8.06 9.26 11.85
C ALA A 45 8.91 10.45 11.36
N ASP A 46 9.88 10.25 10.45
CA ASP A 46 10.63 11.31 9.79
C ASP A 46 10.19 11.46 8.32
N ILE A 47 9.02 12.04 8.15
CA ILE A 47 8.40 12.23 6.81
C ILE A 47 9.26 13.17 5.94
N ARG A 48 9.81 14.24 6.52
CA ARG A 48 10.56 15.26 5.74
C ARG A 48 11.82 14.68 5.10
N SER A 49 12.66 14.04 5.90
CA SER A 49 13.89 13.42 5.38
C SER A 49 13.59 12.32 4.38
N THR A 50 12.52 11.56 4.60
CA THR A 50 12.10 10.50 3.67
C THR A 50 11.62 11.09 2.34
N ILE A 51 10.82 12.16 2.34
CA ILE A 51 10.42 12.85 1.09
C ILE A 51 11.63 13.36 0.34
N ILE A 52 12.57 14.02 1.03
CA ILE A 52 13.81 14.50 0.41
C ILE A 52 14.57 13.34 -0.23
N SER A 53 14.70 12.23 0.49
CA SER A 53 15.39 11.02 -0.01
C SER A 53 14.75 10.48 -1.28
N VAL A 54 13.44 10.18 -1.26
CA VAL A 54 12.75 9.57 -2.42
C VAL A 54 12.71 10.52 -3.62
N VAL A 55 12.55 11.83 -3.40
CA VAL A 55 12.55 12.83 -4.46
C VAL A 55 13.93 12.98 -5.08
N THR A 56 14.99 13.10 -4.25
CA THR A 56 16.37 13.19 -4.75
C THR A 56 16.74 11.98 -5.58
N GLN A 57 16.47 10.77 -5.08
CA GLN A 57 16.74 9.53 -5.82
C GLN A 57 15.96 9.46 -7.14
N ALA A 58 14.69 9.91 -7.15
CA ALA A 58 13.90 9.96 -8.38
C ALA A 58 14.51 10.91 -9.41
N PHE A 59 14.96 12.10 -9.00
CA PHE A 59 15.61 13.03 -9.91
C PHE A 59 16.96 12.52 -10.42
N ASP A 60 17.79 11.95 -9.56
CA ASP A 60 19.06 11.34 -9.95
C ASP A 60 18.90 10.25 -11.00
N GLU A 61 17.82 9.43 -10.89
CA GLU A 61 17.52 8.40 -11.89
C GLU A 61 16.93 8.99 -13.18
N LEU A 62 16.10 10.03 -13.09
CA LEU A 62 15.58 10.70 -14.27
C LEU A 62 16.68 11.36 -15.08
N GLU A 63 17.66 11.98 -14.45
CA GLU A 63 18.82 12.56 -15.14
C GLU A 63 19.63 11.53 -15.93
N LYS A 64 19.71 10.28 -15.48
CA LYS A 64 20.40 9.19 -16.17
C LYS A 64 19.59 8.59 -17.32
N THR A 65 18.27 8.54 -17.18
CA THR A 65 17.38 7.84 -18.12
C THR A 65 16.81 8.72 -19.20
N LEU A 66 16.70 10.02 -18.97
CA LEU A 66 16.11 10.95 -19.92
C LEU A 66 17.14 11.49 -20.90
N PRO A 67 16.75 11.76 -22.15
CA PRO A 67 17.66 12.26 -23.16
C PRO A 67 18.28 13.60 -22.77
N ALA A 68 19.60 13.68 -22.77
CA ALA A 68 20.32 14.91 -22.51
C ALA A 68 19.91 16.02 -23.50
N GLY A 69 19.68 17.25 -22.98
CA GLY A 69 19.40 18.42 -23.81
C GLY A 69 17.92 18.62 -24.20
N LYS A 70 16.99 17.78 -23.78
CA LYS A 70 15.55 18.03 -23.93
C LYS A 70 14.97 18.70 -22.69
N ASN A 71 14.17 19.75 -22.90
CA ASN A 71 13.43 20.40 -21.83
C ASN A 71 12.31 19.45 -21.34
N GLN A 72 12.06 19.42 -20.01
CA GLN A 72 11.05 18.59 -19.41
C GLN A 72 10.01 19.47 -18.71
N THR A 73 8.75 19.08 -18.79
CA THR A 73 7.69 19.69 -17.99
C THR A 73 7.28 18.72 -16.90
N LEU A 74 7.47 19.12 -15.65
CA LEU A 74 7.10 18.31 -14.49
C LEU A 74 5.70 18.70 -13.99
N SER A 75 4.82 17.72 -13.86
CA SER A 75 3.56 17.85 -13.15
C SER A 75 3.61 16.99 -11.90
N VAL A 76 3.59 17.63 -10.73
CA VAL A 76 3.71 16.95 -9.43
C VAL A 76 2.38 17.02 -8.70
N LYS A 77 1.93 15.88 -8.13
CA LYS A 77 0.77 15.80 -7.25
C LYS A 77 1.09 14.96 -6.04
N VAL A 78 0.42 15.26 -4.92
CA VAL A 78 0.59 14.51 -3.68
C VAL A 78 -0.73 13.93 -3.20
N THR A 79 -0.67 12.75 -2.58
CA THR A 79 -1.81 12.05 -1.99
C THR A 79 -1.42 11.40 -0.66
N GLY A 80 -2.33 10.66 -0.04
CA GLY A 80 -2.12 9.94 1.21
C GLY A 80 -2.50 10.74 2.45
N SER A 81 -2.58 10.07 3.59
CA SER A 81 -3.03 10.65 4.88
C SER A 81 -2.16 11.81 5.37
N GLY A 82 -0.84 11.77 5.12
CA GLY A 82 0.10 12.87 5.38
C GLY A 82 0.24 13.88 4.25
N GLY A 83 -0.36 13.60 3.10
CA GLY A 83 -0.16 14.35 1.85
C GLY A 83 -0.66 15.80 1.90
N LEU A 84 -1.72 16.09 2.66
CA LEU A 84 -2.27 17.45 2.76
C LEU A 84 -1.26 18.45 3.35
N SER A 85 -0.56 18.06 4.41
CA SER A 85 0.49 18.91 5.01
C SER A 85 1.65 19.13 4.03
N VAL A 86 2.06 18.08 3.32
CA VAL A 86 3.13 18.15 2.32
C VAL A 86 2.72 19.04 1.13
N SER A 87 1.47 18.93 0.67
CA SER A 87 0.89 19.81 -0.35
C SER A 87 1.02 21.30 0.03
N GLN A 88 0.69 21.62 1.27
CA GLN A 88 0.83 23.00 1.79
C GLN A 88 2.28 23.45 1.88
N TRP A 89 3.20 22.60 2.36
CA TRP A 89 4.62 22.94 2.51
C TRP A 89 5.31 23.18 1.17
N LEU A 90 4.96 22.36 0.16
CA LEU A 90 5.61 22.42 -1.15
C LEU A 90 4.82 23.22 -2.19
N ASN A 91 3.63 23.72 -1.82
CA ASN A 91 2.71 24.40 -2.72
C ASN A 91 2.40 23.61 -3.99
N ILE A 92 2.13 22.31 -3.84
CA ILE A 92 1.78 21.39 -4.92
C ILE A 92 0.35 20.86 -4.72
N PRO A 93 -0.40 20.50 -5.80
CA PRO A 93 -1.77 20.04 -5.69
C PRO A 93 -1.90 18.73 -4.89
N PHE A 94 -2.89 18.68 -3.99
CA PHE A 94 -3.31 17.48 -3.27
C PHE A 94 -4.45 16.79 -4.03
N ILE A 95 -4.39 15.47 -4.10
CA ILE A 95 -5.46 14.61 -4.60
C ILE A 95 -5.87 13.66 -3.49
N GLN A 96 -7.17 13.53 -3.26
CA GLN A 96 -7.68 12.55 -2.30
C GLN A 96 -7.28 11.14 -2.71
N GLU A 97 -6.86 10.33 -1.74
CA GLU A 97 -6.34 8.99 -1.96
C GLU A 97 -7.34 8.07 -2.71
N VAL A 98 -8.63 8.14 -2.35
CA VAL A 98 -9.67 7.38 -3.06
C VAL A 98 -9.76 7.75 -4.54
N ILE A 99 -9.60 9.02 -4.88
CA ILE A 99 -9.61 9.49 -6.27
C ILE A 99 -8.35 9.01 -7.01
N ALA A 100 -7.18 9.14 -6.38
CA ALA A 100 -5.91 8.70 -6.95
C ALA A 100 -5.94 7.19 -7.23
N ALA A 101 -6.27 6.38 -6.22
CA ALA A 101 -6.31 4.93 -6.32
C ALA A 101 -7.35 4.44 -7.36
N THR A 102 -8.58 4.96 -7.32
CA THR A 102 -9.62 4.55 -8.28
C THR A 102 -9.31 4.96 -9.70
N THR A 103 -8.65 6.11 -9.91
CA THR A 103 -8.18 6.53 -11.23
C THR A 103 -7.10 5.60 -11.76
N ALA A 104 -6.13 5.26 -10.94
CA ALA A 104 -5.04 4.34 -11.32
C ALA A 104 -5.58 2.95 -11.67
N VAL A 105 -6.47 2.39 -10.83
CA VAL A 105 -7.09 1.08 -11.08
C VAL A 105 -7.86 1.07 -12.40
N LYS A 106 -8.75 2.04 -12.62
CA LYS A 106 -9.55 2.14 -13.86
C LYS A 106 -8.68 2.28 -15.12
N LYS A 107 -7.51 2.90 -14.99
CA LYS A 107 -6.62 3.14 -16.13
C LYS A 107 -5.68 1.96 -16.38
N LEU A 108 -5.07 1.42 -15.35
CA LEU A 108 -4.00 0.42 -15.48
C LEU A 108 -4.51 -1.03 -15.46
N ILE A 109 -5.60 -1.28 -14.74
CA ILE A 109 -6.21 -2.62 -14.60
C ILE A 109 -7.74 -2.54 -14.72
N PRO A 110 -8.27 -2.10 -15.87
CA PRO A 110 -9.69 -1.77 -16.05
C PRO A 110 -10.66 -2.94 -15.87
N GLN A 111 -10.17 -4.18 -15.91
CA GLN A 111 -10.96 -5.40 -15.68
C GLN A 111 -11.26 -5.64 -14.19
N THR A 112 -10.72 -4.82 -13.26
CA THR A 112 -10.88 -5.02 -11.82
C THR A 112 -12.31 -4.76 -11.37
N ASP A 113 -12.92 -5.75 -10.71
CA ASP A 113 -14.24 -5.64 -10.09
C ASP A 113 -14.15 -5.21 -8.62
N VAL A 114 -13.14 -5.69 -7.91
CA VAL A 114 -12.92 -5.42 -6.49
C VAL A 114 -11.44 -5.17 -6.22
N VAL A 115 -11.15 -4.15 -5.42
CA VAL A 115 -9.82 -3.93 -4.85
C VAL A 115 -9.86 -4.20 -3.35
N ILE A 116 -8.91 -4.98 -2.87
CA ILE A 116 -8.58 -5.12 -1.45
C ILE A 116 -7.25 -4.42 -1.23
N GLU A 117 -7.24 -3.42 -0.37
CA GLU A 117 -6.05 -2.66 -0.04
C GLU A 117 -5.74 -2.78 1.45
N LEU A 118 -4.53 -3.21 1.77
CA LEU A 118 -4.01 -3.21 3.13
C LEU A 118 -2.86 -2.21 3.23
N GLY A 119 -3.12 -1.12 3.93
CA GLY A 119 -2.14 -0.08 4.22
C GLY A 119 -1.35 -0.34 5.50
N GLY A 120 -0.59 0.69 5.94
CA GLY A 120 0.14 0.65 7.21
C GLY A 120 -0.79 0.60 8.41
N GLU A 121 -1.81 1.43 8.45
CA GLU A 121 -2.78 1.55 9.56
C GLU A 121 -4.23 1.47 9.10
N ASP A 122 -4.50 1.45 7.81
CA ASP A 122 -5.82 1.35 7.23
C ASP A 122 -5.96 0.11 6.32
N ALA A 123 -7.18 -0.36 6.21
CA ALA A 123 -7.58 -1.41 5.29
C ALA A 123 -8.84 -0.96 4.55
N LYS A 124 -8.89 -1.20 3.25
CA LYS A 124 -9.98 -0.76 2.38
C LYS A 124 -10.43 -1.88 1.45
N ILE A 125 -11.72 -1.89 1.15
CA ILE A 125 -12.28 -2.66 0.04
C ILE A 125 -13.04 -1.71 -0.87
N THR A 126 -12.75 -1.77 -2.17
CA THR A 126 -13.39 -0.92 -3.18
C THR A 126 -14.04 -1.78 -4.24
N TYR A 127 -15.34 -1.60 -4.45
CA TYR A 127 -16.12 -2.26 -5.50
C TYR A 127 -16.31 -1.29 -6.66
N PHE A 128 -16.17 -1.79 -7.89
CA PHE A 128 -16.30 -1.00 -9.11
C PHE A 128 -17.57 -1.29 -9.90
N ALA A 129 -18.23 -2.42 -9.64
CA ALA A 129 -19.47 -2.79 -10.31
C ALA A 129 -20.65 -1.90 -9.88
N GLY A 130 -21.31 -1.24 -10.83
CA GLY A 130 -22.46 -0.37 -10.56
C GLY A 130 -22.12 0.99 -9.97
N GLY A 131 -20.87 1.39 -9.98
CA GLY A 131 -20.32 2.60 -9.37
C GLY A 131 -19.21 2.29 -8.40
N VAL A 132 -18.49 3.32 -7.95
CA VAL A 132 -17.41 3.13 -6.97
C VAL A 132 -18.00 3.16 -5.56
N GLU A 133 -17.92 2.04 -4.84
CA GLU A 133 -18.25 1.93 -3.42
C GLU A 133 -17.00 1.53 -2.66
N GLN A 134 -16.54 2.37 -1.73
CA GLN A 134 -15.41 2.07 -0.87
C GLN A 134 -15.84 1.94 0.58
N ARG A 135 -15.30 0.95 1.25
CA ARG A 135 -15.40 0.75 2.69
C ARG A 135 -14.00 0.71 3.29
N MET A 136 -13.84 1.26 4.45
CA MET A 136 -12.57 1.34 5.16
C MET A 136 -12.77 0.91 6.61
N ASN A 137 -11.76 0.29 7.22
CA ASN A 137 -11.78 0.04 8.65
C ASN A 137 -11.91 1.38 9.41
N GLY A 138 -12.54 1.33 10.58
CA GLY A 138 -12.65 2.50 11.45
C GLY A 138 -11.34 2.83 12.15
N THR A 139 -11.38 3.07 13.45
CA THR A 139 -10.23 3.47 14.25
C THR A 139 -9.29 2.33 14.65
N CYS A 140 -9.61 1.08 14.31
CA CYS A 140 -8.83 -0.09 14.69
C CYS A 140 -7.88 -0.51 13.57
N ALA A 141 -6.59 -0.58 13.87
CA ALA A 141 -5.55 -1.06 12.94
C ALA A 141 -5.56 -2.59 12.73
N GLY A 142 -6.54 -3.32 13.25
CA GLY A 142 -6.68 -4.77 13.04
C GLY A 142 -6.73 -5.11 11.55
N GLY A 143 -5.93 -6.08 11.12
CA GLY A 143 -5.85 -6.48 9.71
C GLY A 143 -4.98 -5.57 8.83
N THR A 144 -4.16 -4.69 9.40
CA THR A 144 -3.28 -3.77 8.68
C THR A 144 -1.80 -4.13 8.85
N GLY A 145 -0.91 -3.39 8.17
CA GLY A 145 0.54 -3.57 8.33
C GLY A 145 1.02 -3.40 9.77
N ALA A 146 0.50 -2.42 10.50
CA ALA A 146 0.83 -2.21 11.91
C ALA A 146 0.40 -3.40 12.79
N PHE A 147 -0.73 -4.03 12.51
CA PHE A 147 -1.14 -5.26 13.18
C PHE A 147 -0.14 -6.40 12.89
N ILE A 148 0.25 -6.57 11.64
CA ILE A 148 1.21 -7.60 11.23
C ILE A 148 2.57 -7.36 11.90
N ASP A 149 3.07 -6.12 11.93
CA ASP A 149 4.33 -5.77 12.61
C ASP A 149 4.27 -6.08 14.12
N GLN A 150 3.14 -5.78 14.79
CA GLN A 150 2.94 -6.11 16.20
C GLN A 150 2.93 -7.62 16.46
N MET A 151 2.28 -8.39 15.60
CA MET A 151 2.24 -9.86 15.75
C MET A 151 3.57 -10.51 15.43
N ALA A 152 4.30 -10.00 14.42
CA ALA A 152 5.65 -10.45 14.10
C ALA A 152 6.60 -10.25 15.28
N ALA A 153 6.51 -9.11 15.97
CA ALA A 153 7.32 -8.83 17.15
C ALA A 153 7.09 -9.84 18.32
N LEU A 154 5.89 -10.39 18.47
CA LEU A 154 5.61 -11.46 19.45
C LEU A 154 6.34 -12.76 19.12
N LEU A 155 6.59 -13.01 17.85
CA LEU A 155 7.37 -14.14 17.36
C LEU A 155 8.86 -13.80 17.18
N GLU A 156 9.34 -12.70 17.77
CA GLU A 156 10.73 -12.25 17.68
C GLU A 156 11.25 -12.17 16.24
N THR A 157 10.42 -11.64 15.34
CA THR A 157 10.72 -11.47 13.91
C THR A 157 10.11 -10.16 13.38
N ASP A 158 10.29 -9.90 12.10
CA ASP A 158 9.64 -8.81 11.39
C ASP A 158 8.59 -9.35 10.37
N ALA A 159 7.95 -8.44 9.64
CA ALA A 159 6.94 -8.80 8.66
C ALA A 159 7.47 -9.74 7.54
N ALA A 160 8.74 -9.57 7.14
CA ALA A 160 9.37 -10.44 6.15
C ALA A 160 9.62 -11.85 6.72
N GLY A 161 10.16 -11.92 7.94
CA GLY A 161 10.35 -13.19 8.63
C GLY A 161 9.04 -13.90 8.96
N LEU A 162 7.97 -13.14 9.31
CA LEU A 162 6.64 -13.72 9.48
C LEU A 162 6.13 -14.37 8.18
N ASN A 163 6.38 -13.74 7.03
CA ASN A 163 6.01 -14.29 5.73
C ASN A 163 6.77 -15.58 5.39
N VAL A 164 8.07 -15.62 5.74
CA VAL A 164 8.87 -16.85 5.57
C VAL A 164 8.34 -17.97 6.45
N LEU A 165 8.05 -17.70 7.74
CA LEU A 165 7.52 -18.70 8.66
C LEU A 165 6.17 -19.26 8.18
N ALA A 166 5.25 -18.41 7.73
CA ALA A 166 3.91 -18.81 7.35
C ALA A 166 3.85 -19.82 6.19
N LYS A 167 4.95 -19.96 5.43
CA LYS A 167 5.05 -20.86 4.28
C LYS A 167 4.96 -22.34 4.66
N ASP A 168 5.57 -22.70 5.79
CA ASP A 168 5.71 -24.09 6.21
C ASP A 168 4.68 -24.51 7.29
N ALA A 169 3.55 -23.78 7.34
CA ALA A 169 2.47 -24.05 8.29
C ALA A 169 1.69 -25.31 7.94
N GLU A 170 1.36 -26.10 8.97
CA GLU A 170 0.54 -27.30 8.88
C GLU A 170 -0.84 -27.12 9.53
N THR A 171 -0.95 -26.21 10.51
CA THR A 171 -2.17 -26.00 11.31
C THR A 171 -2.52 -24.52 11.38
N ILE A 172 -3.82 -24.22 11.38
CA ILE A 172 -4.35 -22.87 11.57
C ILE A 172 -5.12 -22.81 12.89
N TYR A 173 -4.67 -21.96 13.79
CA TYR A 173 -5.32 -21.68 15.07
C TYR A 173 -6.33 -20.54 14.95
N PRO A 174 -7.42 -20.56 15.69
CA PRO A 174 -8.35 -19.44 15.76
C PRO A 174 -7.71 -18.27 16.50
N ILE A 175 -7.48 -17.15 15.81
CA ILE A 175 -6.99 -15.90 16.39
C ILE A 175 -8.03 -14.83 16.13
N ALA A 176 -8.39 -14.05 17.19
CA ALA A 176 -9.33 -12.95 17.07
C ALA A 176 -8.73 -11.81 16.24
N ALA A 177 -9.36 -11.51 15.10
CA ALA A 177 -8.85 -10.56 14.13
C ALA A 177 -9.21 -9.08 14.42
N ARG A 178 -10.09 -8.81 15.40
CA ARG A 178 -10.71 -7.48 15.57
C ARG A 178 -9.79 -6.42 16.19
N CYS A 179 -8.88 -6.83 17.04
CA CYS A 179 -8.02 -5.90 17.80
C CYS A 179 -6.69 -6.58 18.11
N GLY A 180 -5.58 -5.86 17.92
CA GLY A 180 -4.23 -6.37 18.22
C GLY A 180 -4.07 -6.81 19.68
N VAL A 181 -4.81 -6.20 20.63
CA VAL A 181 -4.79 -6.62 22.04
C VAL A 181 -5.39 -8.01 22.20
N PHE A 182 -6.57 -8.26 21.63
CA PHE A 182 -7.21 -9.59 21.69
C PHE A 182 -6.41 -10.63 20.91
N ALA A 183 -5.91 -10.29 19.73
CA ALA A 183 -5.03 -11.19 18.99
C ALA A 183 -3.79 -11.60 19.80
N LYS A 184 -3.18 -10.67 20.54
CA LYS A 184 -2.08 -10.97 21.45
C LYS A 184 -2.48 -11.96 22.55
N THR A 185 -3.69 -11.82 23.13
CA THR A 185 -4.17 -12.77 24.14
C THR A 185 -4.44 -14.16 23.61
N ASP A 186 -4.67 -14.30 22.31
CA ASP A 186 -4.82 -15.61 21.66
C ASP A 186 -3.47 -16.21 21.24
N VAL A 187 -2.54 -15.36 20.78
CA VAL A 187 -1.20 -15.79 20.34
C VAL A 187 -0.30 -16.19 21.50
N GLN A 188 -0.34 -15.44 22.62
CA GLN A 188 0.55 -15.68 23.75
C GLN A 188 0.42 -17.09 24.38
N PRO A 189 -0.80 -17.63 24.60
CA PRO A 189 -0.96 -19.02 25.04
C PRO A 189 -0.37 -20.02 24.08
N LEU A 190 -0.56 -19.84 22.77
CA LEU A 190 -0.01 -20.75 21.75
C LEU A 190 1.54 -20.81 21.83
N ILE A 191 2.18 -19.66 22.02
CA ILE A 191 3.64 -19.60 22.21
C ILE A 191 4.03 -20.34 23.50
N ASN A 192 3.32 -20.13 24.60
CA ASN A 192 3.62 -20.75 25.89
C ASN A 192 3.41 -22.29 25.89
N GLU A 193 2.46 -22.77 25.09
CA GLU A 193 2.16 -24.18 24.88
C GLU A 193 3.11 -24.87 23.88
N GLY A 194 4.03 -24.10 23.25
CA GLY A 194 5.01 -24.64 22.32
C GLY A 194 4.45 -24.93 20.92
N ALA A 195 3.37 -24.25 20.52
CA ALA A 195 2.90 -24.32 19.14
C ALA A 195 3.99 -23.88 18.15
N ARG A 196 3.99 -24.48 16.98
CA ARG A 196 4.99 -24.15 15.92
C ARG A 196 4.84 -22.71 15.50
N ARG A 197 5.96 -22.00 15.37
CA ARG A 197 5.99 -20.59 14.95
C ARG A 197 5.38 -20.41 13.55
N GLU A 198 5.58 -21.38 12.67
CA GLU A 198 5.04 -21.46 11.32
C GLU A 198 3.51 -21.41 11.34
N ASP A 199 2.90 -22.25 12.19
CA ASP A 199 1.45 -22.34 12.34
C ASP A 199 0.86 -21.06 12.93
N ILE A 200 1.53 -20.47 13.92
CA ILE A 200 1.11 -19.18 14.51
C ILE A 200 1.19 -18.08 13.44
N ALA A 201 2.27 -18.02 12.66
CA ALA A 201 2.45 -17.02 11.60
C ALA A 201 1.35 -17.09 10.54
N ALA A 202 1.02 -18.29 10.07
CA ALA A 202 -0.07 -18.50 9.13
C ALA A 202 -1.44 -18.19 9.74
N SER A 203 -1.64 -18.48 11.03
CA SER A 203 -2.87 -18.16 11.77
C SER A 203 -3.08 -16.65 11.92
N ILE A 204 -2.00 -15.88 12.11
CA ILE A 204 -2.03 -14.41 12.11
C ILE A 204 -2.51 -13.90 10.74
N TYR A 205 -1.98 -14.42 9.64
CA TYR A 205 -2.44 -14.05 8.30
C TYR A 205 -3.89 -14.44 8.04
N GLN A 206 -4.32 -15.62 8.50
CA GLN A 206 -5.73 -16.01 8.42
C GLN A 206 -6.62 -15.05 9.21
N ALA A 207 -6.17 -14.56 10.35
CA ALA A 207 -6.89 -13.55 11.12
C ALA A 207 -7.03 -12.23 10.35
N VAL A 208 -5.99 -11.77 9.64
CA VAL A 208 -6.03 -10.59 8.76
C VAL A 208 -7.07 -10.76 7.66
N VAL A 209 -7.09 -11.93 6.99
CA VAL A 209 -8.07 -12.25 5.94
C VAL A 209 -9.49 -12.23 6.51
N ASN A 210 -9.71 -12.91 7.64
CA ASN A 210 -11.03 -12.98 8.28
C ASN A 210 -11.52 -11.57 8.69
N GLN A 211 -10.64 -10.70 9.17
CA GLN A 211 -10.97 -9.31 9.51
C GLN A 211 -11.35 -8.51 8.25
N THR A 212 -10.60 -8.67 7.17
CA THR A 212 -10.89 -7.99 5.91
C THR A 212 -12.25 -8.42 5.35
N ILE A 213 -12.52 -9.71 5.30
CA ILE A 213 -13.78 -10.24 4.77
C ILE A 213 -14.96 -9.88 5.68
N SER A 214 -14.87 -10.14 6.98
CA SER A 214 -15.99 -9.92 7.89
C SER A 214 -16.17 -8.44 8.23
N GLY A 215 -15.09 -7.70 8.40
CA GLY A 215 -15.10 -6.31 8.85
C GLY A 215 -15.35 -5.30 7.73
N LEU A 216 -14.85 -5.55 6.52
CA LEU A 216 -14.98 -4.63 5.39
C LEU A 216 -16.05 -5.07 4.39
N ALA A 217 -16.02 -6.30 3.94
CA ALA A 217 -17.03 -6.76 2.98
C ALA A 217 -18.43 -6.85 3.62
N CYS A 218 -18.52 -7.16 4.93
CA CYS A 218 -19.78 -7.18 5.67
C CYS A 218 -20.91 -7.92 4.91
N GLY A 219 -20.59 -9.11 4.39
CA GLY A 219 -21.53 -9.94 3.62
C GLY A 219 -21.71 -9.54 2.15
N LYS A 220 -21.13 -8.44 1.67
CA LYS A 220 -21.12 -8.15 0.24
C LYS A 220 -20.16 -9.09 -0.47
N PRO A 221 -20.59 -9.79 -1.55
CA PRO A 221 -19.75 -10.76 -2.23
C PRO A 221 -18.50 -10.12 -2.84
N ILE A 222 -17.35 -10.75 -2.64
CA ILE A 222 -16.11 -10.45 -3.34
C ILE A 222 -16.06 -11.40 -4.54
N ARG A 223 -16.26 -10.89 -5.74
CA ARG A 223 -16.38 -11.71 -6.98
C ARG A 223 -15.76 -10.97 -8.16
N GLY A 224 -15.40 -11.76 -9.20
CA GLY A 224 -14.78 -11.24 -10.41
C GLY A 224 -13.27 -11.09 -10.28
N HIS A 225 -12.70 -10.10 -10.96
CA HIS A 225 -11.28 -9.82 -10.92
C HIS A 225 -10.96 -9.00 -9.66
N VAL A 226 -10.24 -9.61 -8.73
CA VAL A 226 -9.81 -8.99 -7.48
C VAL A 226 -8.38 -8.53 -7.62
N ALA A 227 -8.13 -7.23 -7.40
CA ALA A 227 -6.79 -6.67 -7.32
C ALA A 227 -6.40 -6.45 -5.86
N PHE A 228 -5.15 -6.78 -5.53
CA PHE A 228 -4.55 -6.60 -4.23
C PHE A 228 -3.60 -5.41 -4.26
N LEU A 229 -3.82 -4.42 -3.37
CA LEU A 229 -3.00 -3.22 -3.24
C LEU A 229 -2.48 -3.07 -1.80
N GLY A 230 -1.49 -2.18 -1.67
CA GLY A 230 -0.85 -1.86 -0.39
C GLY A 230 0.35 -2.75 -0.07
N GLY A 231 1.23 -2.23 0.78
CA GLY A 231 2.51 -2.88 1.13
C GLY A 231 2.36 -4.31 1.64
N PRO A 232 1.48 -4.59 2.62
CA PRO A 232 1.28 -5.96 3.10
C PRO A 232 0.95 -6.96 2.00
N LEU A 233 0.03 -6.61 1.09
CA LEU A 233 -0.37 -7.51 0.00
C LEU A 233 0.63 -7.54 -1.16
N HIS A 234 1.51 -6.53 -1.26
CA HIS A 234 2.57 -6.52 -2.26
C HIS A 234 3.76 -7.40 -1.85
N PHE A 235 4.23 -7.27 -0.60
CA PHE A 235 5.46 -7.90 -0.15
C PHE A 235 5.26 -9.28 0.50
N MET A 236 4.03 -9.61 0.97
CA MET A 236 3.74 -10.85 1.69
C MET A 236 2.88 -11.76 0.83
N ASP A 237 3.55 -12.65 0.08
CA ASP A 237 2.89 -13.63 -0.80
C ASP A 237 2.03 -14.62 0.00
N GLN A 238 2.49 -15.07 1.17
CA GLN A 238 1.75 -15.98 2.03
C GLN A 238 0.46 -15.35 2.58
N LEU A 239 0.44 -14.03 2.82
CA LEU A 239 -0.79 -13.32 3.16
C LEU A 239 -1.76 -13.28 1.96
N ARG A 240 -1.26 -13.00 0.76
CA ARG A 240 -2.05 -12.98 -0.48
C ARG A 240 -2.69 -14.34 -0.78
N GLU A 241 -1.93 -15.42 -0.64
CA GLU A 241 -2.39 -16.80 -0.85
C GLU A 241 -3.54 -17.19 0.09
N ARG A 242 -3.63 -16.58 1.27
CA ARG A 242 -4.74 -16.81 2.21
C ARG A 242 -6.07 -16.17 1.80
N PHE A 243 -6.07 -15.24 0.84
CA PHE A 243 -7.29 -14.68 0.27
C PHE A 243 -7.88 -15.52 -0.88
N ILE A 244 -7.11 -16.46 -1.42
CA ILE A 244 -7.46 -17.32 -2.56
C ILE A 244 -7.97 -18.67 -2.07
#